data_3dd8525c44e07c84e8ef58ce5a564bf5
#
_entry.id   3dd8525c44e07c84e8ef58ce5a564bf5
#
_cell.length_a   1.000
_cell.length_b   1.000
_cell.length_c   1.000
_cell.angle_alpha   90.00
_cell.angle_beta   90.00
_cell.angle_gamma   90.00
#
_symmetry.space_group_name_H-M   'P 1'
#
loop_
_entity.id
_entity.type
_entity.pdbx_description
1 polymer ?
#
loop_
_entity_poly.entity_id
_entity_poly.type
_entity_poly.pdbx_seq_one_letter_code
_entity_poly.pdbx_strand_id
1 'polypeptide(L)'
;LKQKYRSRFRYILVDEYQDTNTAQYVFLMNLAGDEANICVVGDDDQSIYGWRGANVDNILKFRDDFPNAEVVVLEQNYRSTEEILGAASALIANNQCRAPKRLKSVQGRGKDITVCEHMDDEKEAGHTAIAIENLIRSGVSPRKIGVFYRVNALSRVLEEAFVRRRIPYAVYGGMRFYERREVKDLLAYLRTLVNPADTEALDRIINVPSRGVGEKTLAALKAFARKKGIPAVNAIEDAVAGKIVRGAGLRGIESFGRVYRELARRVGMGDVALLLSQIIETTGFGTALKAEVDGEDRLNNVRELIASAQDWWDIGRYLEEKALMSAVDMDAGESVSVMTLHMSKGLEFDHVFILGLEEGLLPHARSMDTSREIEEERRLLYVGITRARKEVTLSWSRQRTIYGREVFQVPSGFLSEIVSG
;
A
#
# COMPACT_ATOMS: atom_id res chain seq x y z
N LEU A 1 -41.97 -9.54 3.76
CA LEU A 1 -40.86 -8.62 4.02
C LEU A 1 -40.65 -7.68 2.81
N LYS A 2 -40.53 -8.19 1.58
CA LYS A 2 -40.32 -7.45 0.33
C LYS A 2 -41.40 -6.35 0.12
N GLN A 3 -42.68 -6.68 0.20
CA GLN A 3 -43.80 -5.71 0.07
C GLN A 3 -43.73 -4.61 1.12
N LYS A 4 -43.38 -4.94 2.38
CA LYS A 4 -43.27 -3.95 3.47
C LYS A 4 -42.23 -2.89 3.17
N TYR A 5 -41.09 -3.29 2.60
CA TYR A 5 -40.00 -2.31 2.29
C TYR A 5 -40.29 -1.55 1.00
N ARG A 6 -40.87 -2.18 -0.03
CA ARG A 6 -41.30 -1.51 -1.26
C ARG A 6 -42.34 -0.41 -0.99
N SER A 7 -43.28 -0.64 -0.09
CA SER A 7 -44.27 0.38 0.30
C SER A 7 -43.70 1.49 1.16
N ARG A 8 -42.53 1.25 1.84
CA ARG A 8 -41.90 2.23 2.72
C ARG A 8 -40.96 3.14 1.95
N PHE A 9 -40.14 2.60 1.03
CA PHE A 9 -39.18 3.33 0.24
C PHE A 9 -39.78 3.74 -1.11
N ARG A 10 -40.19 4.99 -1.20
CA ARG A 10 -40.82 5.53 -2.43
C ARG A 10 -39.80 5.97 -3.45
N TYR A 11 -38.59 6.37 -2.99
CA TYR A 11 -37.46 6.81 -3.80
C TYR A 11 -36.22 6.05 -3.37
N ILE A 12 -35.48 5.55 -4.33
CA ILE A 12 -34.21 4.84 -4.11
C ILE A 12 -33.16 5.60 -4.91
N LEU A 13 -32.14 6.11 -4.22
CA LEU A 13 -30.98 6.77 -4.81
C LEU A 13 -29.75 5.93 -4.54
N VAL A 14 -29.00 5.59 -5.56
CA VAL A 14 -27.78 4.78 -5.44
C VAL A 14 -26.65 5.53 -6.10
N ASP A 15 -25.61 5.80 -5.33
CA ASP A 15 -24.38 6.40 -5.81
C ASP A 15 -23.32 5.32 -6.05
N GLU A 16 -22.33 5.61 -6.89
CA GLU A 16 -21.24 4.69 -7.27
C GLU A 16 -21.75 3.32 -7.73
N TYR A 17 -22.82 3.34 -8.55
CA TYR A 17 -23.54 2.11 -8.92
C TYR A 17 -22.66 1.08 -9.65
N GLN A 18 -21.63 1.52 -10.39
CA GLN A 18 -20.66 0.66 -11.06
C GLN A 18 -19.84 -0.23 -10.11
N ASP A 19 -19.82 0.08 -8.81
CA ASP A 19 -19.07 -0.70 -7.80
C ASP A 19 -19.96 -1.72 -7.08
N THR A 20 -21.22 -1.84 -7.47
CA THR A 20 -22.14 -2.80 -6.83
C THR A 20 -21.79 -4.24 -7.21
N ASN A 21 -21.79 -5.12 -6.19
CA ASN A 21 -21.67 -6.55 -6.38
C ASN A 21 -23.03 -7.22 -6.62
N THR A 22 -23.01 -8.50 -7.00
CA THR A 22 -24.25 -9.26 -7.30
C THR A 22 -25.24 -9.26 -6.14
N ALA A 23 -24.78 -9.35 -4.88
CA ALA A 23 -25.69 -9.36 -3.74
C ALA A 23 -26.38 -8.00 -3.53
N GLN A 24 -25.63 -6.91 -3.69
CA GLN A 24 -26.15 -5.54 -3.64
C GLN A 24 -27.12 -5.28 -4.81
N TYR A 25 -26.77 -5.72 -6.00
CA TYR A 25 -27.66 -5.65 -7.16
C TYR A 25 -28.99 -6.38 -6.89
N VAL A 26 -28.96 -7.65 -6.49
CA VAL A 26 -30.17 -8.43 -6.16
C VAL A 26 -30.98 -7.79 -5.03
N PHE A 27 -30.31 -7.21 -4.05
CA PHE A 27 -30.97 -6.47 -2.96
C PHE A 27 -31.72 -5.25 -3.50
N LEU A 28 -31.08 -4.44 -4.37
CA LEU A 28 -31.70 -3.27 -4.99
C LEU A 28 -32.90 -3.66 -5.87
N MET A 29 -32.77 -4.68 -6.72
CA MET A 29 -33.85 -5.19 -7.55
C MET A 29 -35.08 -5.68 -6.72
N ASN A 30 -34.79 -6.28 -5.55
CA ASN A 30 -35.85 -6.68 -4.63
C ASN A 30 -36.56 -5.51 -3.95
N LEU A 31 -35.85 -4.41 -3.69
CA LEU A 31 -36.41 -3.18 -3.12
C LEU A 31 -37.19 -2.38 -4.16
N ALA A 32 -36.61 -2.20 -5.32
CA ALA A 32 -37.13 -1.37 -6.39
C ALA A 32 -38.48 -1.91 -6.88
N GLY A 33 -38.54 -3.13 -7.38
CA GLY A 33 -39.74 -3.69 -8.02
C GLY A 33 -39.98 -3.07 -9.40
N ASP A 34 -41.09 -3.46 -10.02
CA ASP A 34 -41.35 -3.16 -11.41
C ASP A 34 -41.80 -1.70 -11.68
N GLU A 35 -42.32 -1.02 -10.63
CA GLU A 35 -42.77 0.38 -10.68
C GLU A 35 -41.87 1.31 -9.82
N ALA A 36 -40.62 0.95 -9.66
CA ALA A 36 -39.76 1.64 -8.75
C ALA A 36 -39.33 3.03 -9.24
N ASN A 37 -39.34 3.98 -8.33
CA ASN A 37 -38.71 5.27 -8.52
C ASN A 37 -37.27 5.13 -8.04
N ILE A 38 -36.41 4.63 -8.93
CA ILE A 38 -34.98 4.41 -8.67
C ILE A 38 -34.15 5.34 -9.55
N CYS A 39 -33.16 5.99 -8.94
CA CYS A 39 -32.14 6.75 -9.63
C CYS A 39 -30.78 6.19 -9.24
N VAL A 40 -29.96 5.84 -10.21
CA VAL A 40 -28.58 5.39 -10.01
C VAL A 40 -27.64 6.41 -10.61
N VAL A 41 -26.55 6.69 -9.90
CA VAL A 41 -25.47 7.56 -10.36
C VAL A 41 -24.19 6.75 -10.36
N GLY A 42 -23.37 6.89 -11.39
CA GLY A 42 -22.10 6.18 -11.48
C GLY A 42 -21.36 6.49 -12.77
N ASP A 43 -20.14 5.99 -12.82
CA ASP A 43 -19.24 6.12 -13.96
C ASP A 43 -18.59 4.76 -14.22
N ASP A 44 -18.98 4.10 -15.30
CA ASP A 44 -18.44 2.79 -15.70
C ASP A 44 -16.93 2.79 -15.91
N ASP A 45 -16.35 3.95 -16.33
CA ASP A 45 -14.91 4.13 -16.47
C ASP A 45 -14.18 4.23 -15.10
N GLN A 46 -14.91 4.29 -13.98
CA GLN A 46 -14.37 4.26 -12.62
C GLN A 46 -14.68 2.96 -11.85
N SER A 47 -15.11 1.90 -12.54
CA SER A 47 -15.31 0.58 -11.96
C SER A 47 -13.97 -0.13 -11.75
N ILE A 48 -13.46 -0.14 -10.52
CA ILE A 48 -12.12 -0.63 -10.13
C ILE A 48 -12.14 -1.60 -8.95
N TYR A 49 -13.31 -2.15 -8.60
CA TYR A 49 -13.49 -3.07 -7.47
C TYR A 49 -13.97 -4.45 -7.88
N GLY A 50 -13.65 -4.90 -9.11
CA GLY A 50 -13.94 -6.25 -9.60
C GLY A 50 -13.39 -7.34 -8.70
N TRP A 51 -12.20 -7.14 -8.12
CA TRP A 51 -11.58 -8.03 -7.15
C TRP A 51 -12.37 -8.17 -5.82
N ARG A 52 -13.28 -7.22 -5.52
CA ARG A 52 -14.28 -7.30 -4.42
C ARG A 52 -15.62 -7.82 -4.87
N GLY A 53 -15.75 -8.26 -6.12
CA GLY A 53 -16.98 -8.78 -6.72
C GLY A 53 -17.89 -7.71 -7.30
N ALA A 54 -17.43 -6.47 -7.48
CA ALA A 54 -18.14 -5.46 -8.25
C ALA A 54 -18.30 -5.92 -9.70
N ASN A 55 -19.45 -5.59 -10.31
CA ASN A 55 -19.73 -5.96 -11.69
C ASN A 55 -20.18 -4.72 -12.48
N VAL A 56 -19.31 -4.26 -13.37
CA VAL A 56 -19.58 -3.11 -14.24
C VAL A 56 -20.82 -3.33 -15.13
N ASP A 57 -21.17 -4.58 -15.45
CA ASP A 57 -22.37 -4.88 -16.22
C ASP A 57 -23.65 -4.36 -15.53
N ASN A 58 -23.66 -4.21 -14.21
CA ASN A 58 -24.83 -3.69 -13.49
C ASN A 58 -25.21 -2.27 -13.96
N ILE A 59 -24.24 -1.39 -14.19
CA ILE A 59 -24.53 -0.05 -14.70
C ILE A 59 -24.73 -0.05 -16.22
N LEU A 60 -23.94 -0.81 -16.96
CA LEU A 60 -24.03 -0.86 -18.42
C LEU A 60 -25.37 -1.43 -18.92
N LYS A 61 -25.94 -2.39 -18.18
CA LYS A 61 -27.20 -3.08 -18.50
C LYS A 61 -28.40 -2.54 -17.70
N PHE A 62 -28.26 -1.41 -17.01
CA PHE A 62 -29.35 -0.87 -16.18
C PHE A 62 -30.67 -0.66 -16.94
N ARG A 63 -30.61 -0.30 -18.22
CA ARG A 63 -31.78 -0.15 -19.06
C ARG A 63 -32.44 -1.48 -19.46
N ASP A 64 -31.71 -2.57 -19.41
CA ASP A 64 -32.31 -3.90 -19.66
C ASP A 64 -33.24 -4.29 -18.51
N ASP A 65 -32.86 -3.90 -17.28
CA ASP A 65 -33.65 -4.11 -16.06
C ASP A 65 -34.77 -3.08 -15.90
N PHE A 66 -34.51 -1.83 -16.36
CA PHE A 66 -35.46 -0.71 -16.29
C PHE A 66 -35.64 -0.06 -17.67
N PRO A 67 -36.42 -0.63 -18.57
CA PRO A 67 -36.55 -0.17 -19.97
C PRO A 67 -37.03 1.29 -20.12
N ASN A 68 -37.77 1.79 -19.13
CA ASN A 68 -38.26 3.16 -19.10
C ASN A 68 -37.30 4.16 -18.43
N ALA A 69 -36.11 3.73 -18.04
CA ALA A 69 -35.13 4.61 -17.40
C ALA A 69 -34.60 5.66 -18.39
N GLU A 70 -34.65 6.90 -17.98
CA GLU A 70 -33.97 8.00 -18.67
C GLU A 70 -32.50 8.02 -18.30
N VAL A 71 -31.64 8.14 -19.31
CA VAL A 71 -30.19 8.25 -19.12
C VAL A 71 -29.75 9.68 -19.37
N VAL A 72 -29.21 10.30 -18.33
CA VAL A 72 -28.63 11.65 -18.40
C VAL A 72 -27.11 11.54 -18.28
N VAL A 73 -26.40 11.97 -19.32
CA VAL A 73 -24.94 11.98 -19.33
C VAL A 73 -24.40 13.34 -18.86
N LEU A 74 -23.61 13.33 -17.78
CA LEU A 74 -22.97 14.51 -17.25
C LEU A 74 -21.60 14.70 -17.91
N GLU A 75 -21.53 15.51 -18.97
CA GLU A 75 -20.32 15.67 -19.77
C GLU A 75 -19.40 16.79 -19.29
N GLN A 76 -19.89 17.73 -18.45
CA GLN A 76 -19.08 18.85 -17.97
C GLN A 76 -18.22 18.42 -16.79
N ASN A 77 -16.90 18.54 -16.95
CA ASN A 77 -15.93 18.28 -15.89
C ASN A 77 -15.42 19.58 -15.29
N TYR A 78 -15.62 19.77 -13.99
CA TYR A 78 -15.25 20.95 -13.22
C TYR A 78 -13.92 20.81 -12.50
N ARG A 79 -13.26 19.64 -12.57
CA ARG A 79 -12.05 19.33 -11.82
C ARG A 79 -10.78 19.60 -12.62
N SER A 80 -10.64 18.95 -13.75
CA SER A 80 -9.37 18.80 -14.48
C SER A 80 -9.28 19.72 -15.70
N THR A 81 -8.07 20.07 -16.08
CA THR A 81 -7.77 20.80 -17.32
C THR A 81 -8.05 19.96 -18.57
N GLU A 82 -8.06 20.61 -19.75
CA GLU A 82 -8.31 19.94 -21.03
C GLU A 82 -7.26 18.86 -21.33
N GLU A 83 -5.99 19.10 -21.02
CA GLU A 83 -4.87 18.17 -21.27
C GLU A 83 -5.00 16.91 -20.41
N ILE A 84 -5.38 17.06 -19.13
CA ILE A 84 -5.63 15.94 -18.24
C ILE A 84 -6.79 15.08 -18.74
N LEU A 85 -7.90 15.72 -19.11
CA LEU A 85 -9.06 15.01 -19.65
C LEU A 85 -8.79 14.38 -21.00
N GLY A 86 -8.01 15.05 -21.86
CA GLY A 86 -7.57 14.53 -23.16
C GLY A 86 -6.80 13.22 -22.99
N ALA A 87 -5.77 13.25 -22.13
CA ALA A 87 -4.95 12.08 -21.82
C ALA A 87 -5.77 10.92 -21.21
N ALA A 88 -6.64 11.23 -20.23
CA ALA A 88 -7.51 10.23 -19.61
C ALA A 88 -8.51 9.65 -20.63
N SER A 89 -9.06 10.49 -21.51
CA SER A 89 -10.00 10.06 -22.56
C SER A 89 -9.32 9.18 -23.61
N ALA A 90 -8.10 9.52 -24.03
CA ALA A 90 -7.33 8.70 -24.95
C ALA A 90 -7.04 7.31 -24.38
N LEU A 91 -6.61 7.25 -23.11
CA LEU A 91 -6.37 6.00 -22.40
C LEU A 91 -7.64 5.14 -22.35
N ILE A 92 -8.75 5.68 -21.83
CA ILE A 92 -9.95 4.88 -21.55
C ILE A 92 -10.73 4.49 -22.82
N ALA A 93 -10.48 5.19 -23.93
CA ALA A 93 -11.09 4.87 -25.23
C ALA A 93 -10.70 3.47 -25.75
N ASN A 94 -9.61 2.89 -25.24
CA ASN A 94 -9.17 1.53 -25.58
C ASN A 94 -10.00 0.43 -24.88
N ASN A 95 -10.84 0.76 -23.92
CA ASN A 95 -11.77 -0.19 -23.32
C ASN A 95 -12.98 -0.40 -24.24
N GLN A 96 -13.37 -1.65 -24.41
CA GLN A 96 -14.54 -2.03 -25.23
C GLN A 96 -15.85 -1.99 -24.42
N CYS A 97 -15.79 -2.43 -23.15
CA CYS A 97 -16.95 -2.48 -22.27
C CYS A 97 -17.14 -1.14 -21.54
N ARG A 98 -17.71 -0.13 -22.25
CA ARG A 98 -17.99 1.21 -21.70
C ARG A 98 -19.16 1.90 -22.37
N ALA A 99 -19.81 2.81 -21.62
CA ALA A 99 -20.84 3.68 -22.18
C ALA A 99 -20.20 4.86 -22.96
N PRO A 100 -20.73 5.23 -24.12
CA PRO A 100 -20.23 6.37 -24.89
C PRO A 100 -20.48 7.67 -24.14
N LYS A 101 -19.40 8.43 -23.86
CA LYS A 101 -19.45 9.76 -23.23
C LYS A 101 -18.27 10.60 -23.65
N ARG A 102 -18.43 11.91 -23.66
CA ARG A 102 -17.37 12.87 -24.01
C ARG A 102 -17.28 13.93 -22.93
N LEU A 103 -16.28 13.82 -22.07
CA LEU A 103 -16.04 14.81 -21.04
C LEU A 103 -15.46 16.11 -21.62
N LYS A 104 -15.94 17.26 -21.13
CA LYS A 104 -15.46 18.60 -21.51
C LYS A 104 -15.03 19.34 -20.26
N SER A 105 -13.80 19.83 -20.25
CA SER A 105 -13.30 20.67 -19.18
C SER A 105 -13.97 22.04 -19.18
N VAL A 106 -14.30 22.54 -17.99
CA VAL A 106 -14.64 23.96 -17.78
C VAL A 106 -13.46 24.75 -17.20
N GLN A 107 -12.34 24.06 -16.88
CA GLN A 107 -11.12 24.68 -16.36
C GLN A 107 -10.25 25.29 -17.47
N GLY A 108 -10.54 24.95 -18.74
CA GLY A 108 -9.74 25.37 -19.88
C GLY A 108 -8.40 24.61 -19.97
N ARG A 109 -7.45 25.22 -20.69
CA ARG A 109 -6.14 24.64 -20.95
C ARG A 109 -5.22 24.68 -19.72
N GLY A 110 -4.42 23.66 -19.56
CA GLY A 110 -3.42 23.52 -18.51
C GLY A 110 -2.05 23.16 -19.07
N LYS A 111 -1.25 22.46 -18.26
CA LYS A 111 0.03 21.89 -18.69
C LYS A 111 -0.18 20.51 -19.29
N ASP A 112 0.67 20.17 -20.25
CA ASP A 112 0.73 18.81 -20.80
C ASP A 112 1.09 17.79 -19.72
N ILE A 113 0.68 16.54 -19.92
CA ILE A 113 1.06 15.42 -19.05
C ILE A 113 2.57 15.22 -19.16
N THR A 114 3.24 15.19 -18.03
CA THR A 114 4.67 14.92 -17.98
C THR A 114 4.91 13.41 -17.82
N VAL A 115 5.70 12.81 -18.73
CA VAL A 115 6.13 11.42 -18.61
C VAL A 115 7.64 11.39 -18.35
N CYS A 116 8.05 10.75 -17.26
CA CYS A 116 9.45 10.67 -16.82
C CYS A 116 9.95 9.22 -16.85
N GLU A 117 11.10 9.03 -17.46
CA GLU A 117 11.86 7.77 -17.41
C GLU A 117 13.00 7.91 -16.41
N HIS A 118 13.24 6.88 -15.60
CA HIS A 118 14.32 6.83 -14.63
C HIS A 118 15.17 5.57 -14.82
N MET A 119 16.44 5.63 -14.40
CA MET A 119 17.34 4.49 -14.46
C MET A 119 16.92 3.38 -13.50
N ASP A 120 16.54 3.78 -12.26
CA ASP A 120 16.17 2.90 -11.18
C ASP A 120 15.06 3.52 -10.31
N ASP A 121 14.52 2.74 -9.39
CA ASP A 121 13.45 3.14 -8.47
C ASP A 121 13.90 4.20 -7.44
N GLU A 122 15.16 4.20 -7.04
CA GLU A 122 15.71 5.24 -6.16
C GLU A 122 15.76 6.59 -6.87
N LYS A 123 16.13 6.62 -8.16
CA LYS A 123 16.11 7.83 -8.99
C LYS A 123 14.68 8.32 -9.23
N GLU A 124 13.74 7.41 -9.47
CA GLU A 124 12.32 7.76 -9.60
C GLU A 124 11.81 8.45 -8.33
N ALA A 125 11.98 7.81 -7.17
CA ALA A 125 11.56 8.35 -5.88
C ALA A 125 12.29 9.66 -5.54
N GLY A 126 13.60 9.73 -5.78
CA GLY A 126 14.42 10.91 -5.55
C GLY A 126 13.99 12.11 -6.39
N HIS A 127 13.75 11.92 -7.69
CA HIS A 127 13.28 12.99 -8.59
C HIS A 127 11.84 13.42 -8.26
N THR A 128 10.97 12.47 -7.92
CA THR A 128 9.62 12.78 -7.44
C THR A 128 9.66 13.64 -6.18
N ALA A 129 10.52 13.29 -5.22
CA ALA A 129 10.69 14.06 -4.00
C ALA A 129 11.25 15.48 -4.28
N ILE A 130 12.20 15.63 -5.23
CA ILE A 130 12.71 16.95 -5.65
C ILE A 130 11.59 17.79 -6.28
N ALA A 131 10.80 17.21 -7.16
CA ALA A 131 9.69 17.90 -7.81
C ALA A 131 8.66 18.41 -6.79
N ILE A 132 8.31 17.56 -5.82
CA ILE A 132 7.40 17.90 -4.73
C ILE A 132 7.99 18.98 -3.82
N GLU A 133 9.26 18.88 -3.45
CA GLU A 133 9.96 19.90 -2.66
C GLU A 133 9.92 21.26 -3.36
N ASN A 134 10.12 21.30 -4.67
CA ASN A 134 10.03 22.52 -5.46
C ASN A 134 8.62 23.11 -5.49
N LEU A 135 7.58 22.26 -5.61
CA LEU A 135 6.18 22.71 -5.51
C LEU A 135 5.89 23.33 -4.15
N ILE A 136 6.32 22.69 -3.06
CA ILE A 136 6.14 23.22 -1.70
C ILE A 136 6.88 24.55 -1.54
N ARG A 137 8.11 24.65 -2.00
CA ARG A 137 8.88 25.90 -1.97
C ARG A 137 8.26 27.01 -2.80
N SER A 138 7.52 26.68 -3.87
CA SER A 138 6.77 27.66 -4.66
C SER A 138 5.43 28.08 -4.03
N GLY A 139 5.11 27.56 -2.84
CA GLY A 139 3.90 27.91 -2.08
C GLY A 139 2.71 26.97 -2.28
N VAL A 140 2.91 25.82 -2.94
CA VAL A 140 1.86 24.80 -3.03
C VAL A 140 1.74 24.09 -1.68
N SER A 141 0.53 24.07 -1.10
CA SER A 141 0.28 23.32 0.13
C SER A 141 0.48 21.82 -0.11
N PRO A 142 1.21 21.11 0.78
CA PRO A 142 1.41 19.66 0.68
C PRO A 142 0.11 18.85 0.53
N ARG A 143 -0.99 19.29 1.15
CA ARG A 143 -2.32 18.65 1.01
C ARG A 143 -2.85 18.60 -0.42
N LYS A 144 -2.36 19.47 -1.30
CA LYS A 144 -2.77 19.54 -2.70
C LYS A 144 -1.97 18.61 -3.60
N ILE A 145 -1.08 17.81 -3.03
CA ILE A 145 -0.20 16.91 -3.76
C ILE A 145 -0.54 15.46 -3.40
N GLY A 146 -0.87 14.67 -4.43
CA GLY A 146 -1.10 13.23 -4.33
C GLY A 146 0.00 12.45 -5.04
N VAL A 147 0.49 11.38 -4.41
CA VAL A 147 1.44 10.44 -5.01
C VAL A 147 0.85 9.06 -4.97
N PHE A 148 0.69 8.44 -6.13
CA PHE A 148 0.00 7.19 -6.29
C PHE A 148 0.89 6.11 -6.87
N TYR A 149 0.63 4.88 -6.46
CA TYR A 149 1.27 3.69 -6.99
C TYR A 149 0.28 2.52 -7.05
N ARG A 150 0.61 1.49 -7.83
CA ARG A 150 -0.26 0.30 -7.95
C ARG A 150 -0.08 -0.67 -6.79
N VAL A 151 1.14 -0.89 -6.34
CA VAL A 151 1.50 -1.87 -5.31
C VAL A 151 2.23 -1.23 -4.14
N ASN A 152 1.94 -1.68 -2.92
CA ASN A 152 2.53 -1.14 -1.69
C ASN A 152 4.06 -1.33 -1.57
N ALA A 153 4.66 -2.19 -2.38
CA ALA A 153 6.11 -2.37 -2.41
C ALA A 153 6.85 -1.09 -2.82
N LEU A 154 6.23 -0.26 -3.67
CA LEU A 154 6.85 0.99 -4.13
C LEU A 154 6.91 2.07 -3.02
N SER A 155 6.12 1.93 -1.94
CA SER A 155 6.04 2.96 -0.91
C SER A 155 7.35 3.17 -0.17
N ARG A 156 8.14 2.10 0.09
CA ARG A 156 9.36 2.17 0.90
C ARG A 156 10.38 3.17 0.36
N VAL A 157 10.77 3.02 -0.90
CA VAL A 157 11.80 3.88 -1.53
C VAL A 157 11.32 5.33 -1.58
N LEU A 158 10.04 5.55 -1.86
CA LEU A 158 9.41 6.87 -1.86
C LEU A 158 9.39 7.49 -0.45
N GLU A 159 8.98 6.74 0.56
CA GLU A 159 8.96 7.19 1.96
C GLU A 159 10.37 7.57 2.44
N GLU A 160 11.39 6.76 2.13
CA GLU A 160 12.78 7.07 2.44
C GLU A 160 13.25 8.36 1.75
N ALA A 161 12.89 8.57 0.47
CA ALA A 161 13.23 9.80 -0.26
C ALA A 161 12.57 11.04 0.39
N PHE A 162 11.32 10.92 0.84
CA PHE A 162 10.62 12.01 1.53
C PHE A 162 11.24 12.35 2.88
N VAL A 163 11.58 11.33 3.69
CA VAL A 163 12.23 11.54 4.99
C VAL A 163 13.59 12.22 4.83
N ARG A 164 14.43 11.76 3.88
CA ARG A 164 15.75 12.37 3.60
C ARG A 164 15.63 13.85 3.22
N ARG A 165 14.50 14.26 2.60
CA ARG A 165 14.23 15.65 2.20
C ARG A 165 13.34 16.42 3.16
N ARG A 166 12.93 15.80 4.28
CA ARG A 166 12.02 16.38 5.26
C ARG A 166 10.68 16.84 4.65
N ILE A 167 10.19 16.10 3.64
CA ILE A 167 8.88 16.34 3.05
C ILE A 167 7.82 15.70 3.95
N PRO A 168 6.85 16.46 4.48
CA PRO A 168 5.78 15.89 5.28
C PRO A 168 4.84 15.04 4.40
N TYR A 169 4.58 13.80 4.79
CA TYR A 169 3.69 12.90 4.06
C TYR A 169 2.81 12.05 4.99
N ALA A 170 1.67 11.62 4.47
CA ALA A 170 0.79 10.66 5.14
C ALA A 170 0.45 9.51 4.18
N VAL A 171 0.54 8.27 4.66
CA VAL A 171 0.13 7.07 3.89
C VAL A 171 -1.33 6.77 4.18
N TYR A 172 -2.17 6.80 3.14
CA TYR A 172 -3.59 6.51 3.25
C TYR A 172 -3.90 5.05 2.93
N GLY A 173 -4.77 4.44 3.72
CA GLY A 173 -5.18 3.04 3.54
C GLY A 173 -4.15 2.00 3.97
N GLY A 174 -3.09 2.43 4.66
CA GLY A 174 -2.01 1.57 5.16
C GLY A 174 -1.22 2.21 6.28
N MET A 175 -0.18 1.51 6.71
CA MET A 175 0.81 2.02 7.67
C MET A 175 2.09 2.39 6.90
N ARG A 176 2.83 3.40 7.38
CA ARG A 176 4.18 3.68 6.90
C ARG A 176 5.03 2.42 6.94
N PHE A 177 5.95 2.25 6.01
CA PHE A 177 6.70 1.00 5.84
C PHE A 177 7.38 0.55 7.15
N TYR A 178 8.11 1.44 7.80
CA TYR A 178 8.82 1.14 9.05
C TYR A 178 7.92 1.04 10.29
N GLU A 179 6.63 1.35 10.16
CA GLU A 179 5.63 1.16 11.23
C GLU A 179 4.91 -0.18 11.14
N ARG A 180 5.02 -0.90 10.01
CA ARG A 180 4.40 -2.21 9.82
C ARG A 180 4.89 -3.21 10.85
N ARG A 181 3.98 -4.03 11.36
CA ARG A 181 4.25 -4.96 12.47
C ARG A 181 5.45 -5.86 12.20
N GLU A 182 5.47 -6.52 11.04
CA GLU A 182 6.52 -7.45 10.64
C GLU A 182 7.89 -6.76 10.49
N VAL A 183 7.90 -5.52 10.03
CA VAL A 183 9.12 -4.70 9.92
C VAL A 183 9.65 -4.34 11.29
N LYS A 184 8.79 -3.84 12.18
CA LYS A 184 9.15 -3.54 13.58
C LYS A 184 9.64 -4.76 14.34
N ASP A 185 9.04 -5.94 14.09
CA ASP A 185 9.43 -7.19 14.73
C ASP A 185 10.87 -7.58 14.33
N LEU A 186 11.20 -7.51 13.04
CA LEU A 186 12.55 -7.84 12.55
C LEU A 186 13.59 -6.81 12.99
N LEU A 187 13.28 -5.51 12.98
CA LEU A 187 14.15 -4.48 13.52
C LEU A 187 14.39 -4.68 15.03
N ALA A 188 13.38 -5.12 15.78
CA ALA A 188 13.54 -5.42 17.20
C ALA A 188 14.44 -6.65 17.44
N TYR A 189 14.43 -7.65 16.56
CA TYR A 189 15.43 -8.72 16.59
C TYR A 189 16.85 -8.17 16.43
N LEU A 190 17.10 -7.33 15.42
CA LEU A 190 18.40 -6.70 15.24
C LEU A 190 18.80 -5.83 16.45
N ARG A 191 17.89 -5.03 17.00
CA ARG A 191 18.11 -4.20 18.20
C ARG A 191 18.53 -5.04 19.38
N THR A 192 17.83 -6.16 19.66
CA THR A 192 18.16 -7.05 20.77
C THR A 192 19.52 -7.73 20.60
N LEU A 193 19.90 -8.04 19.35
CA LEU A 193 21.20 -8.65 19.05
C LEU A 193 22.36 -7.66 19.25
N VAL A 194 22.18 -6.39 18.89
CA VAL A 194 23.19 -5.34 19.07
C VAL A 194 23.23 -4.83 20.51
N ASN A 195 22.07 -4.65 21.13
CA ASN A 195 21.93 -4.18 22.50
C ASN A 195 21.08 -5.14 23.35
N PRO A 196 21.70 -6.10 24.03
CA PRO A 196 21.01 -7.03 24.93
C PRO A 196 20.25 -6.36 26.09
N ALA A 197 20.56 -5.10 26.40
CA ALA A 197 19.86 -4.34 27.44
C ALA A 197 18.57 -3.66 26.96
N ASP A 198 18.26 -3.71 25.65
CA ASP A 198 17.03 -3.18 25.08
C ASP A 198 15.83 -4.04 25.47
N THR A 199 15.22 -3.68 26.58
CA THR A 199 14.07 -4.43 27.14
C THR A 199 12.81 -4.29 26.30
N GLU A 200 12.62 -3.17 25.59
CA GLU A 200 11.48 -2.94 24.70
C GLU A 200 11.55 -3.85 23.48
N ALA A 201 12.72 -3.93 22.86
CA ALA A 201 12.93 -4.82 21.73
C ALA A 201 12.73 -6.29 22.12
N LEU A 202 13.27 -6.72 23.28
CA LEU A 202 13.07 -8.08 23.80
C LEU A 202 11.61 -8.38 24.06
N ASP A 203 10.86 -7.48 24.70
CA ASP A 203 9.43 -7.64 24.96
C ASP A 203 8.64 -7.92 23.70
N ARG A 204 9.02 -7.20 22.64
CA ARG A 204 8.37 -7.34 21.35
C ARG A 204 8.60 -8.71 20.71
N ILE A 205 9.81 -9.25 20.78
CA ILE A 205 10.19 -10.44 19.97
C ILE A 205 10.18 -11.76 20.71
N ILE A 206 10.22 -11.78 22.03
CA ILE A 206 10.37 -13.02 22.79
C ILE A 206 9.28 -14.06 22.49
N ASN A 207 8.08 -13.59 22.14
CA ASN A 207 6.94 -14.43 21.75
C ASN A 207 6.54 -14.23 20.27
N VAL A 208 7.42 -13.78 19.41
CA VAL A 208 7.18 -13.60 17.96
C VAL A 208 8.25 -14.36 17.17
N PRO A 209 7.88 -15.41 16.42
CA PRO A 209 6.58 -16.11 16.40
C PRO A 209 6.17 -16.66 17.76
N SER A 210 4.91 -17.06 17.91
CA SER A 210 4.36 -17.52 19.19
C SER A 210 5.12 -18.71 19.76
N ARG A 211 5.59 -18.57 21.03
CA ARG A 211 6.36 -19.60 21.76
C ARG A 211 5.72 -19.96 23.10
N GLY A 212 4.53 -19.41 23.38
CA GLY A 212 3.87 -19.61 24.68
C GLY A 212 4.47 -18.78 25.82
N VAL A 213 5.21 -17.73 25.51
CA VAL A 213 5.74 -16.76 26.49
C VAL A 213 4.71 -15.66 26.70
N GLY A 214 3.92 -15.77 27.77
CA GLY A 214 2.98 -14.74 28.18
C GLY A 214 3.62 -13.70 29.13
N GLU A 215 2.86 -12.64 29.43
CA GLU A 215 3.29 -11.52 30.29
C GLU A 215 3.86 -11.97 31.64
N LYS A 216 3.23 -12.94 32.31
CA LYS A 216 3.71 -13.48 33.60
C LYS A 216 5.10 -14.10 33.49
N THR A 217 5.36 -14.85 32.41
CA THR A 217 6.65 -15.48 32.15
C THR A 217 7.71 -14.41 31.88
N LEU A 218 7.40 -13.43 31.07
CA LEU A 218 8.29 -12.32 30.75
C LEU A 218 8.62 -11.48 32.00
N ALA A 219 7.62 -11.15 32.82
CA ALA A 219 7.81 -10.43 34.08
C ALA A 219 8.72 -11.20 35.06
N ALA A 220 8.54 -12.53 35.15
CA ALA A 220 9.39 -13.39 35.97
C ALA A 220 10.85 -13.39 35.48
N LEU A 221 11.07 -13.49 34.16
CA LEU A 221 12.40 -13.41 33.55
C LEU A 221 13.10 -12.08 33.85
N LYS A 222 12.38 -10.97 33.67
CA LYS A 222 12.89 -9.62 33.96
C LYS A 222 13.22 -9.43 35.44
N ALA A 223 12.37 -9.92 36.36
CA ALA A 223 12.62 -9.84 37.79
C ALA A 223 13.87 -10.66 38.19
N PHE A 224 14.04 -11.84 37.58
CA PHE A 224 15.22 -12.71 37.80
C PHE A 224 16.51 -12.02 37.27
N ALA A 225 16.47 -11.46 36.06
CA ALA A 225 17.59 -10.75 35.47
C ALA A 225 18.01 -9.53 36.29
N ARG A 226 17.06 -8.74 36.80
CA ARG A 226 17.33 -7.60 37.71
C ARG A 226 18.04 -8.03 38.98
N LYS A 227 17.63 -9.15 39.59
CA LYS A 227 18.32 -9.70 40.80
C LYS A 227 19.77 -10.07 40.50
N LYS A 228 20.08 -10.50 39.27
CA LYS A 228 21.43 -10.85 38.83
C LYS A 228 22.25 -9.65 38.29
N GLY A 229 21.62 -8.50 38.06
CA GLY A 229 22.28 -7.32 37.50
C GLY A 229 22.70 -7.49 36.03
N ILE A 230 22.01 -8.33 35.25
CA ILE A 230 22.33 -8.60 33.85
C ILE A 230 21.11 -8.39 32.95
N PRO A 231 21.32 -8.16 31.63
CA PRO A 231 20.22 -8.09 30.66
C PRO A 231 19.32 -9.32 30.69
N ALA A 232 18.02 -9.14 30.48
CA ALA A 232 17.04 -10.23 30.58
C ALA A 232 17.29 -11.36 29.57
N VAL A 233 17.73 -11.02 28.36
CA VAL A 233 18.08 -12.01 27.32
C VAL A 233 19.28 -12.88 27.74
N ASN A 234 20.27 -12.29 28.41
CA ASN A 234 21.45 -13.00 28.90
C ASN A 234 21.14 -13.87 30.15
N ALA A 235 20.06 -13.56 30.87
CA ALA A 235 19.62 -14.31 32.02
C ALA A 235 18.84 -15.60 31.65
N ILE A 236 18.52 -15.83 30.39
CA ILE A 236 17.63 -16.92 29.95
C ILE A 236 18.15 -18.30 30.35
N GLU A 237 19.43 -18.59 30.16
CA GLU A 237 19.99 -19.90 30.50
C GLU A 237 19.86 -20.21 32.00
N ASP A 238 20.24 -19.24 32.82
CA ASP A 238 20.14 -19.38 34.29
C ASP A 238 18.67 -19.45 34.75
N ALA A 239 17.80 -18.70 34.07
CA ALA A 239 16.37 -18.71 34.34
C ALA A 239 15.73 -20.08 34.01
N VAL A 240 16.18 -20.72 32.93
CA VAL A 240 15.76 -22.05 32.52
C VAL A 240 16.31 -23.09 33.50
N ALA A 241 17.60 -23.03 33.83
CA ALA A 241 18.24 -23.93 34.81
C ALA A 241 17.60 -23.83 36.20
N GLY A 242 17.30 -22.62 36.63
CA GLY A 242 16.61 -22.34 37.91
C GLY A 242 15.10 -22.60 37.90
N LYS A 243 14.53 -22.98 36.75
CA LYS A 243 13.08 -23.28 36.60
C LYS A 243 12.19 -22.15 37.16
N ILE A 244 12.53 -20.87 36.89
CA ILE A 244 11.83 -19.70 37.44
C ILE A 244 10.34 -19.65 37.07
N VAL A 245 9.97 -20.33 35.99
CA VAL A 245 8.59 -20.55 35.52
C VAL A 245 8.43 -22.02 35.13
N ARG A 246 7.21 -22.45 34.81
CA ARG A 246 6.91 -23.84 34.46
C ARG A 246 6.11 -23.95 33.16
N GLY A 247 5.99 -25.15 32.64
CA GLY A 247 5.10 -25.48 31.50
C GLY A 247 5.50 -24.81 30.19
N ALA A 248 4.52 -24.26 29.46
CA ALA A 248 4.73 -23.67 28.16
C ALA A 248 5.68 -22.47 28.21
N GLY A 249 5.56 -21.61 29.22
CA GLY A 249 6.43 -20.46 29.39
C GLY A 249 7.91 -20.81 29.53
N LEU A 250 8.25 -21.88 30.29
CA LEU A 250 9.64 -22.35 30.41
C LEU A 250 10.18 -22.83 29.07
N ARG A 251 9.42 -23.68 28.37
CA ARG A 251 9.80 -24.13 27.02
C ARG A 251 9.96 -23.00 26.03
N GLY A 252 9.09 -21.97 26.15
CA GLY A 252 9.12 -20.79 25.27
C GLY A 252 10.39 -19.96 25.45
N ILE A 253 10.79 -19.63 26.70
CA ILE A 253 12.03 -18.88 26.94
C ILE A 253 13.28 -19.71 26.60
N GLU A 254 13.27 -21.04 26.82
CA GLU A 254 14.33 -21.92 26.39
C GLU A 254 14.50 -21.96 24.88
N SER A 255 13.38 -22.09 24.14
CA SER A 255 13.37 -22.04 22.68
C SER A 255 13.91 -20.70 22.15
N PHE A 256 13.44 -19.60 22.71
CA PHE A 256 13.95 -18.27 22.33
C PHE A 256 15.44 -18.13 22.64
N GLY A 257 15.90 -18.58 23.79
CA GLY A 257 17.32 -18.52 24.19
C GLY A 257 18.24 -19.29 23.24
N ARG A 258 17.79 -20.45 22.71
CA ARG A 258 18.55 -21.20 21.68
C ARG A 258 18.69 -20.39 20.39
N VAL A 259 17.57 -19.86 19.90
CA VAL A 259 17.53 -19.02 18.70
C VAL A 259 18.40 -17.78 18.86
N TYR A 260 18.27 -17.06 19.97
CA TYR A 260 19.05 -15.87 20.25
C TYR A 260 20.56 -16.14 20.23
N ARG A 261 21.03 -17.19 20.90
CA ARG A 261 22.47 -17.56 20.92
C ARG A 261 23.00 -17.92 19.54
N GLU A 262 22.22 -18.62 18.74
CA GLU A 262 22.58 -18.94 17.35
C GLU A 262 22.77 -17.67 16.53
N LEU A 263 21.82 -16.75 16.61
CA LEU A 263 21.87 -15.47 15.88
C LEU A 263 22.98 -14.57 16.41
N ALA A 264 23.18 -14.49 17.73
CA ALA A 264 24.23 -13.66 18.34
C ALA A 264 25.65 -14.00 17.88
N ARG A 265 25.91 -15.29 17.56
CA ARG A 265 27.21 -15.72 17.00
C ARG A 265 27.46 -15.18 15.59
N ARG A 266 26.42 -14.76 14.90
CA ARG A 266 26.46 -14.32 13.50
C ARG A 266 26.53 -12.79 13.35
N VAL A 267 26.28 -12.05 14.43
CA VAL A 267 26.33 -10.57 14.44
C VAL A 267 27.68 -10.01 13.94
N GLY A 268 28.78 -10.70 14.19
CA GLY A 268 30.13 -10.30 13.75
C GLY A 268 30.39 -10.48 12.23
N MET A 269 29.50 -11.06 11.47
CA MET A 269 29.68 -11.26 10.01
C MET A 269 29.37 -10.01 9.18
N GLY A 270 28.80 -8.96 9.77
CA GLY A 270 28.66 -7.63 9.20
C GLY A 270 27.56 -7.44 8.15
N ASP A 271 27.08 -8.49 7.47
CA ASP A 271 26.03 -8.41 6.44
C ASP A 271 24.62 -8.38 7.10
N VAL A 272 23.99 -7.20 7.06
CA VAL A 272 22.68 -6.99 7.67
C VAL A 272 21.57 -7.73 6.95
N ALA A 273 21.61 -7.79 5.61
CA ALA A 273 20.61 -8.51 4.81
C ALA A 273 20.67 -10.02 5.06
N LEU A 274 21.90 -10.56 5.15
CA LEU A 274 22.11 -11.97 5.49
C LEU A 274 21.60 -12.26 6.91
N LEU A 275 21.89 -11.40 7.89
CA LEU A 275 21.43 -11.58 9.26
C LEU A 275 19.88 -11.54 9.35
N LEU A 276 19.22 -10.62 8.65
CA LEU A 276 17.75 -10.58 8.56
C LEU A 276 17.19 -11.88 7.97
N SER A 277 17.78 -12.39 6.90
CA SER A 277 17.39 -13.66 6.30
C SER A 277 17.53 -14.83 7.28
N GLN A 278 18.62 -14.86 8.03
CA GLN A 278 18.89 -15.88 9.06
C GLN A 278 17.91 -15.78 10.25
N ILE A 279 17.52 -14.55 10.66
CA ILE A 279 16.49 -14.35 11.67
C ILE A 279 15.18 -15.01 11.21
N ILE A 280 14.76 -14.78 9.97
CA ILE A 280 13.51 -15.30 9.42
C ILE A 280 13.52 -16.83 9.38
N GLU A 281 14.62 -17.45 8.93
CA GLU A 281 14.78 -18.90 8.84
C GLU A 281 14.84 -19.54 10.24
N THR A 282 15.77 -19.07 11.10
CA THR A 282 16.02 -19.68 12.42
C THR A 282 14.81 -19.55 13.35
N THR A 283 14.06 -18.46 13.25
CA THR A 283 12.87 -18.24 14.09
C THR A 283 11.61 -18.91 13.55
N GLY A 284 11.56 -19.28 12.28
CA GLY A 284 10.34 -19.70 11.58
C GLY A 284 9.36 -18.53 11.31
N PHE A 285 9.84 -17.28 11.34
CA PHE A 285 9.04 -16.08 11.19
C PHE A 285 8.28 -16.05 9.86
N GLY A 286 8.95 -16.41 8.75
CA GLY A 286 8.33 -16.47 7.43
C GLY A 286 7.17 -17.47 7.34
N THR A 287 7.32 -18.64 7.95
CA THR A 287 6.26 -19.67 8.00
C THR A 287 5.07 -19.19 8.82
N ALA A 288 5.33 -18.52 9.94
CA ALA A 288 4.27 -17.97 10.80
C ALA A 288 3.48 -16.85 10.09
N LEU A 289 4.16 -15.95 9.39
CA LEU A 289 3.51 -14.91 8.59
C LEU A 289 2.65 -15.49 7.47
N LYS A 290 3.17 -16.48 6.74
CA LYS A 290 2.44 -17.11 5.62
C LYS A 290 1.11 -17.73 6.03
N ALA A 291 0.95 -18.11 7.29
CA ALA A 291 -0.28 -18.65 7.84
C ALA A 291 -1.33 -17.57 8.18
N GLU A 292 -0.98 -16.28 8.17
CA GLU A 292 -1.91 -15.18 8.42
C GLU A 292 -2.70 -14.84 7.14
N VAL A 293 -3.85 -14.15 7.28
CA VAL A 293 -4.75 -13.80 6.17
C VAL A 293 -4.02 -12.95 5.12
N ASP A 294 -3.20 -11.96 5.56
CA ASP A 294 -2.42 -11.07 4.69
C ASP A 294 -0.96 -11.54 4.58
N GLY A 295 -0.71 -12.84 4.74
CA GLY A 295 0.62 -13.40 4.92
C GLY A 295 1.58 -13.13 3.77
N GLU A 296 1.11 -13.18 2.53
CA GLU A 296 1.97 -12.93 1.36
C GLU A 296 2.37 -11.44 1.26
N ASP A 297 1.46 -10.52 1.53
CA ASP A 297 1.76 -9.08 1.54
C ASP A 297 2.77 -8.73 2.64
N ARG A 298 2.65 -9.37 3.81
CA ARG A 298 3.62 -9.21 4.90
C ARG A 298 4.98 -9.81 4.56
N LEU A 299 5.01 -10.95 3.89
CA LEU A 299 6.27 -11.53 3.38
C LEU A 299 6.93 -10.64 2.35
N ASN A 300 6.15 -9.97 1.52
CA ASN A 300 6.66 -8.98 0.57
C ASN A 300 7.29 -7.80 1.30
N ASN A 301 6.68 -7.30 2.39
CA ASN A 301 7.29 -6.27 3.23
C ASN A 301 8.60 -6.73 3.88
N VAL A 302 8.67 -7.98 4.28
CA VAL A 302 9.91 -8.58 4.81
C VAL A 302 11.01 -8.64 3.75
N ARG A 303 10.69 -9.03 2.52
CA ARG A 303 11.63 -9.05 1.38
C ARG A 303 12.14 -7.63 1.06
N GLU A 304 11.24 -6.63 1.10
CA GLU A 304 11.62 -5.23 0.94
C GLU A 304 12.56 -4.74 2.05
N LEU A 305 12.34 -5.16 3.30
CA LEU A 305 13.25 -4.83 4.40
C LEU A 305 14.64 -5.43 4.17
N ILE A 306 14.72 -6.70 3.74
CA ILE A 306 16.00 -7.35 3.40
C ILE A 306 16.69 -6.60 2.27
N ALA A 307 15.95 -6.22 1.21
CA ALA A 307 16.51 -5.44 0.11
C ALA A 307 17.10 -4.11 0.58
N SER A 308 16.42 -3.41 1.48
CA SER A 308 16.93 -2.15 2.05
C SER A 308 18.21 -2.28 2.87
N ALA A 309 18.61 -3.52 3.18
CA ALA A 309 19.78 -3.83 4.00
C ALA A 309 20.99 -4.38 3.20
N GLN A 310 20.86 -4.57 1.87
CA GLN A 310 21.86 -5.25 1.04
C GLN A 310 23.25 -4.60 1.08
N ASP A 311 23.33 -3.27 1.15
CA ASP A 311 24.60 -2.53 1.15
C ASP A 311 25.07 -2.12 2.55
N TRP A 312 24.44 -2.71 3.59
CA TRP A 312 24.74 -2.38 4.96
C TRP A 312 25.59 -3.45 5.64
N TRP A 313 26.76 -3.02 6.13
CA TRP A 313 27.72 -3.86 6.84
C TRP A 313 27.81 -3.54 8.35
N ASP A 314 27.18 -2.44 8.78
CA ASP A 314 27.12 -2.01 10.18
C ASP A 314 25.67 -1.99 10.65
N ILE A 315 25.33 -2.94 11.51
CA ILE A 315 23.97 -3.11 12.03
C ILE A 315 23.54 -1.89 12.87
N GLY A 316 24.47 -1.31 13.64
CA GLY A 316 24.19 -0.15 14.49
C GLY A 316 23.80 1.07 13.64
N ARG A 317 24.58 1.40 12.63
CA ARG A 317 24.27 2.49 11.69
C ARG A 317 23.00 2.25 10.90
N TYR A 318 22.77 1.00 10.46
CA TYR A 318 21.52 0.63 9.80
C TYR A 318 20.32 0.92 10.70
N LEU A 319 20.37 0.48 11.96
CA LEU A 319 19.30 0.71 12.92
C LEU A 319 19.10 2.20 13.25
N GLU A 320 20.17 2.98 13.35
CA GLU A 320 20.10 4.44 13.54
C GLU A 320 19.38 5.11 12.38
N GLU A 321 19.73 4.77 11.13
CA GLU A 321 19.04 5.31 9.96
C GLU A 321 17.56 4.92 9.94
N LYS A 322 17.23 3.64 10.20
CA LYS A 322 15.84 3.19 10.18
C LYS A 322 15.02 3.74 11.37
N ALA A 323 15.65 4.05 12.50
CA ALA A 323 15.01 4.77 13.59
C ALA A 323 14.64 6.21 13.19
N LEU A 324 15.50 6.90 12.44
CA LEU A 324 15.17 8.23 11.89
C LEU A 324 13.97 8.17 10.94
N MET A 325 13.87 7.12 10.12
CA MET A 325 12.72 6.92 9.20
C MET A 325 11.39 6.74 9.94
N SER A 326 11.40 6.17 11.13
CA SER A 326 10.19 5.97 11.95
C SER A 326 9.87 7.15 12.88
N ALA A 327 10.86 7.97 13.26
CA ALA A 327 10.72 9.02 14.27
C ALA A 327 10.17 10.35 13.74
N VAL A 328 9.98 10.50 12.43
CA VAL A 328 9.49 11.76 11.85
C VAL A 328 8.01 11.90 12.19
N ASP A 329 7.73 12.66 13.25
CA ASP A 329 6.39 13.15 13.56
C ASP A 329 5.99 14.15 12.46
N MET A 330 5.20 13.69 11.52
CA MET A 330 4.65 14.54 10.46
C MET A 330 3.25 14.95 10.86
N ASP A 331 3.04 16.24 10.99
CA ASP A 331 1.70 16.79 11.20
C ASP A 331 0.81 16.36 10.03
N ALA A 332 -0.14 15.45 10.29
CA ALA A 332 -1.05 14.91 9.29
C ALA A 332 -1.90 16.03 8.63
N GLY A 333 -1.86 17.22 9.20
CA GLY A 333 -2.62 18.38 8.73
C GLY A 333 -2.07 19.04 7.46
N GLU A 334 -0.75 19.08 7.25
CA GLU A 334 -0.07 19.70 6.10
C GLU A 334 0.91 18.71 5.47
N SER A 335 0.39 17.60 4.94
CA SER A 335 1.21 16.51 4.41
C SER A 335 0.82 16.13 2.97
N VAL A 336 1.80 15.65 2.21
CA VAL A 336 1.60 15.03 0.89
C VAL A 336 0.88 13.70 1.08
N SER A 337 -0.14 13.45 0.27
CA SER A 337 -0.93 12.23 0.33
C SER A 337 -0.30 11.12 -0.49
N VAL A 338 0.10 10.04 0.15
CA VAL A 338 0.71 8.85 -0.48
C VAL A 338 -0.25 7.68 -0.37
N MET A 339 -0.57 7.03 -1.49
CA MET A 339 -1.57 5.95 -1.49
C MET A 339 -1.50 5.07 -2.73
N THR A 340 -2.19 3.93 -2.68
CA THR A 340 -2.44 3.16 -3.90
C THR A 340 -3.45 3.86 -4.80
N LEU A 341 -3.40 3.60 -6.10
CA LEU A 341 -4.38 4.10 -7.08
C LEU A 341 -5.82 3.81 -6.66
N HIS A 342 -6.09 2.63 -6.09
CA HIS A 342 -7.43 2.28 -5.58
C HIS A 342 -7.93 3.23 -4.47
N MET A 343 -7.02 3.64 -3.59
CA MET A 343 -7.36 4.53 -2.47
C MET A 343 -7.57 5.98 -2.91
N SER A 344 -7.13 6.34 -4.11
CA SER A 344 -7.30 7.69 -4.64
C SER A 344 -8.71 7.98 -5.14
N LYS A 345 -9.54 6.93 -5.34
CA LYS A 345 -10.93 7.09 -5.77
C LYS A 345 -11.71 7.97 -4.79
N GLY A 346 -12.45 8.94 -5.30
CA GLY A 346 -13.20 9.91 -4.51
C GLY A 346 -12.39 11.13 -4.02
N LEU A 347 -11.05 11.07 -4.10
CA LEU A 347 -10.18 12.20 -3.73
C LEU A 347 -9.87 13.10 -4.93
N GLU A 348 -9.23 14.26 -4.65
CA GLU A 348 -8.75 15.17 -5.70
C GLU A 348 -7.59 16.03 -5.20
N PHE A 349 -6.64 16.33 -6.09
CA PHE A 349 -5.39 17.04 -5.80
C PHE A 349 -5.07 18.03 -6.91
N ASP A 350 -4.37 19.12 -6.60
CA ASP A 350 -3.90 20.05 -7.64
C ASP A 350 -2.80 19.39 -8.50
N HIS A 351 -1.89 18.65 -7.86
CA HIS A 351 -0.75 17.97 -8.49
C HIS A 351 -0.76 16.47 -8.14
N VAL A 352 -0.69 15.62 -9.15
CA VAL A 352 -0.69 14.16 -9.00
C VAL A 352 0.56 13.58 -9.63
N PHE A 353 1.23 12.71 -8.89
CA PHE A 353 2.34 11.88 -9.35
C PHE A 353 1.90 10.43 -9.35
N ILE A 354 2.10 9.70 -10.43
CA ILE A 354 1.81 8.26 -10.53
C ILE A 354 3.10 7.55 -10.89
N LEU A 355 3.56 6.69 -9.99
CA LEU A 355 4.84 5.99 -10.07
C LEU A 355 4.65 4.53 -10.49
N GLY A 356 5.67 3.98 -11.13
CA GLY A 356 5.72 2.56 -11.45
C GLY A 356 4.82 2.17 -12.62
N LEU A 357 4.76 3.01 -13.68
CA LEU A 357 4.03 2.68 -14.91
C LEU A 357 4.84 1.70 -15.77
N GLU A 358 4.86 0.45 -15.34
CA GLU A 358 5.68 -0.62 -15.91
C GLU A 358 4.84 -1.88 -16.13
N GLU A 359 5.12 -2.63 -17.20
CA GLU A 359 4.49 -3.92 -17.44
C GLU A 359 4.68 -4.87 -16.24
N GLY A 360 3.59 -5.50 -15.82
CA GLY A 360 3.59 -6.37 -14.63
C GLY A 360 3.36 -5.63 -13.30
N LEU A 361 3.48 -4.29 -13.28
CA LEU A 361 3.09 -3.44 -12.16
C LEU A 361 1.77 -2.70 -12.44
N LEU A 362 1.69 -2.01 -13.55
CA LEU A 362 0.48 -1.35 -14.04
C LEU A 362 0.46 -1.37 -15.58
N PRO A 363 -0.23 -2.34 -16.21
CA PRO A 363 -1.13 -3.33 -15.61
C PRO A 363 -0.40 -4.33 -14.71
N HIS A 364 -1.10 -4.78 -13.65
CA HIS A 364 -0.53 -5.74 -12.72
C HIS A 364 -0.41 -7.14 -13.37
N ALA A 365 0.67 -7.88 -13.12
CA ALA A 365 0.94 -9.17 -13.75
C ALA A 365 -0.20 -10.19 -13.60
N ARG A 366 -0.94 -10.17 -12.47
CA ARG A 366 -2.08 -11.05 -12.23
C ARG A 366 -3.34 -10.66 -13.00
N SER A 367 -3.35 -9.47 -13.60
CA SER A 367 -4.51 -8.91 -14.32
C SER A 367 -4.25 -8.88 -15.84
N MET A 368 -3.28 -9.67 -16.33
CA MET A 368 -2.94 -9.72 -17.75
C MET A 368 -3.56 -10.91 -18.48
N ASP A 369 -4.26 -11.80 -17.77
CA ASP A 369 -4.77 -13.05 -18.34
C ASP A 369 -6.04 -12.84 -19.18
N THR A 370 -6.83 -11.81 -18.88
CA THR A 370 -8.09 -11.52 -19.60
C THR A 370 -8.21 -10.06 -20.01
N SER A 371 -8.87 -9.81 -21.15
CA SER A 371 -9.15 -8.43 -21.61
C SER A 371 -9.92 -7.61 -20.57
N ARG A 372 -10.82 -8.23 -19.81
CA ARG A 372 -11.59 -7.54 -18.76
C ARG A 372 -10.71 -7.05 -17.62
N GLU A 373 -9.74 -7.84 -17.21
CA GLU A 373 -8.80 -7.45 -16.14
C GLU A 373 -7.87 -6.33 -16.61
N ILE A 374 -7.39 -6.39 -17.86
CA ILE A 374 -6.61 -5.29 -18.46
C ILE A 374 -7.45 -4.01 -18.53
N GLU A 375 -8.73 -4.11 -18.89
CA GLU A 375 -9.65 -2.97 -18.90
C GLU A 375 -9.86 -2.38 -17.49
N GLU A 376 -9.87 -3.21 -16.44
CA GLU A 376 -9.96 -2.74 -15.05
C GLU A 376 -8.68 -2.02 -14.63
N GLU A 377 -7.49 -2.54 -14.97
CA GLU A 377 -6.21 -1.84 -14.72
C GLU A 377 -6.13 -0.51 -15.49
N ARG A 378 -6.69 -0.45 -16.72
CA ARG A 378 -6.78 0.80 -17.47
C ARG A 378 -7.73 1.81 -16.79
N ARG A 379 -8.88 1.36 -16.27
CA ARG A 379 -9.77 2.20 -15.46
C ARG A 379 -9.06 2.69 -14.19
N LEU A 380 -8.22 1.86 -13.59
CA LEU A 380 -7.48 2.24 -12.40
C LEU A 380 -6.50 3.39 -12.69
N LEU A 381 -5.76 3.34 -13.81
CA LEU A 381 -4.91 4.44 -14.24
C LEU A 381 -5.74 5.68 -14.61
N TYR A 382 -6.87 5.50 -15.31
CA TYR A 382 -7.82 6.57 -15.61
C TYR A 382 -8.31 7.27 -14.35
N VAL A 383 -8.68 6.50 -13.31
CA VAL A 383 -9.05 7.06 -12.01
C VAL A 383 -7.92 7.88 -11.44
N GLY A 384 -6.68 7.37 -11.42
CA GLY A 384 -5.52 8.10 -10.90
C GLY A 384 -5.29 9.43 -11.62
N ILE A 385 -5.29 9.43 -12.96
CA ILE A 385 -5.10 10.64 -13.77
C ILE A 385 -6.21 11.66 -13.49
N THR A 386 -7.46 11.22 -13.43
CA THR A 386 -8.62 12.10 -13.20
C THR A 386 -8.75 12.61 -11.75
N ARG A 387 -7.83 12.24 -10.85
CA ARG A 387 -7.74 12.88 -9.52
C ARG A 387 -7.07 14.24 -9.58
N ALA A 388 -6.34 14.53 -10.65
CA ALA A 388 -5.61 15.77 -10.80
C ALA A 388 -6.52 16.92 -11.28
N ARG A 389 -6.27 18.10 -10.70
CA ARG A 389 -6.91 19.35 -11.11
C ARG A 389 -6.04 20.14 -12.10
N LYS A 390 -4.72 20.19 -11.89
CA LYS A 390 -3.80 21.08 -12.62
C LYS A 390 -2.69 20.36 -13.37
N GLU A 391 -2.04 19.38 -12.73
CA GLU A 391 -0.85 18.73 -13.29
C GLU A 391 -0.80 17.25 -12.95
N VAL A 392 -0.34 16.45 -13.92
CA VAL A 392 -0.06 15.03 -13.76
C VAL A 392 1.36 14.73 -14.22
N THR A 393 2.09 14.02 -13.38
CA THR A 393 3.39 13.43 -13.71
C THR A 393 3.28 11.92 -13.63
N LEU A 394 3.61 11.25 -14.71
CA LEU A 394 3.67 9.78 -14.83
C LEU A 394 5.13 9.37 -14.86
N SER A 395 5.50 8.32 -14.15
CA SER A 395 6.89 7.86 -14.14
C SER A 395 7.04 6.35 -14.18
N TRP A 396 8.17 5.92 -14.72
CA TRP A 396 8.59 4.53 -14.77
C TRP A 396 10.12 4.44 -14.65
N SER A 397 10.62 3.24 -14.27
CA SER A 397 12.05 2.97 -14.10
C SER A 397 12.49 1.82 -14.98
N ARG A 398 13.69 1.90 -15.57
CA ARG A 398 14.30 0.80 -16.36
C ARG A 398 14.64 -0.41 -15.52
N GLN A 399 14.92 -0.19 -14.24
CA GLN A 399 15.33 -1.20 -13.30
C GLN A 399 14.66 -0.93 -11.96
N ARG A 400 14.19 -1.96 -11.30
CA ARG A 400 13.50 -1.85 -10.03
C ARG A 400 13.82 -3.03 -9.12
N THR A 401 14.05 -2.73 -7.85
CA THR A 401 14.13 -3.77 -6.82
C THR A 401 12.74 -4.01 -6.25
N ILE A 402 12.15 -5.16 -6.59
CA ILE A 402 10.83 -5.56 -6.10
C ILE A 402 10.98 -6.87 -5.32
N TYR A 403 10.52 -6.88 -4.07
CA TYR A 403 10.59 -8.06 -3.20
C TYR A 403 12.01 -8.66 -3.10
N GLY A 404 13.03 -7.78 -3.06
CA GLY A 404 14.44 -8.15 -2.95
C GLY A 404 15.06 -8.70 -4.22
N ARG A 405 14.41 -8.56 -5.36
CA ARG A 405 14.93 -8.96 -6.67
C ARG A 405 15.05 -7.75 -7.57
N GLU A 406 16.20 -7.60 -8.17
CA GLU A 406 16.43 -6.62 -9.20
C GLU A 406 15.83 -7.13 -10.52
N VAL A 407 14.95 -6.34 -11.13
CA VAL A 407 14.22 -6.68 -12.34
C VAL A 407 14.33 -5.54 -13.34
N PHE A 408 14.72 -5.86 -14.57
CA PHE A 408 14.61 -4.91 -15.68
C PHE A 408 13.15 -4.74 -16.05
N GLN A 409 12.73 -3.50 -16.22
CA GLN A 409 11.34 -3.15 -16.49
C GLN A 409 11.18 -2.59 -17.90
N VAL A 410 9.98 -2.77 -18.44
CA VAL A 410 9.53 -2.18 -19.71
C VAL A 410 8.43 -1.16 -19.36
N PRO A 411 8.38 0.00 -20.03
CA PRO A 411 7.32 0.94 -19.79
C PRO A 411 5.94 0.32 -20.05
N SER A 412 4.96 0.67 -19.25
CA SER A 412 3.57 0.25 -19.43
C SER A 412 3.06 0.60 -20.83
N GLY A 413 2.39 -0.33 -21.48
CA GLY A 413 1.68 -0.08 -22.75
C GLY A 413 0.66 1.05 -22.64
N PHE A 414 0.13 1.29 -21.45
CA PHE A 414 -0.80 2.40 -21.18
C PHE A 414 -0.19 3.78 -21.44
N LEU A 415 1.15 3.94 -21.32
CA LEU A 415 1.81 5.20 -21.64
C LEU A 415 1.67 5.56 -23.13
N SER A 416 1.75 4.56 -24.02
CA SER A 416 1.56 4.78 -25.45
C SER A 416 0.13 5.16 -25.81
N GLU A 417 -0.85 4.68 -25.04
CA GLU A 417 -2.26 4.99 -25.24
C GLU A 417 -2.60 6.44 -24.85
N ILE A 418 -1.82 7.03 -23.92
CA ILE A 418 -1.99 8.42 -23.44
C ILE A 418 -1.39 9.42 -24.45
N VAL A 419 -0.24 9.10 -25.05
CA VAL A 419 0.54 10.04 -25.90
C VAL A 419 0.05 10.04 -27.35
N SER A 420 -0.70 9.02 -27.78
CA SER A 420 -1.18 8.86 -29.16
C SER A 420 -2.47 9.63 -29.49
N GLY A 421 -3.02 10.41 -28.55
CA GLY A 421 -4.29 11.13 -28.66
C GLY A 421 -4.13 12.62 -29.04
#